data_7826b5f86888d7815fa9861c9a5702cb
#
_entry.id   7826b5f86888d7815fa9861c9a5702cb
#
_cell.length_a   1.000
_cell.length_b   1.000
_cell.length_c   1.000
_cell.angle_alpha   90.00
_cell.angle_beta   90.00
_cell.angle_gamma   90.00
#
_symmetry.space_group_name_H-M   'P 1'
#
loop_
_entity.id
_entity.type
_entity.pdbx_description
1 polymer ?
#
loop_
_entity_poly.entity_id
_entity_poly.type
_entity_poly.pdbx_seq_one_letter_code
_entity_poly.pdbx_strand_id
1 'polypeptide(L)'
;LYLNEEENGWMELEKPPKRGDGMESRAARHLLRKLRWATVGAPFDWTKRVYEEERAPEVDERIKRACVKTLEIVFGKEAAFVEKGEDKFFDGQVGLANFYAPGDTLNGHVDDAEMNLSKPIASLSLGLPAIFLLGQKSKALKPVTALIVRSGDAIVLSGESRTMFHGVPRVFSDGETLMSSSKTFRFPEALESAFDDDDDEFLLNFAKRTRINLSLRDVR
;
A
#
# COMPACT_ATOMS: atom_id res chain seq x y z
N LEU A 1 -7.62 -13.70 13.32
CA LEU A 1 -6.57 -13.85 12.30
C LEU A 1 -5.66 -14.99 12.74
N TYR A 2 -5.87 -16.17 12.24
CA TYR A 2 -4.90 -17.25 12.34
C TYR A 2 -4.04 -17.18 11.09
N LEU A 3 -2.73 -17.16 11.29
CA LEU A 3 -1.76 -17.29 10.24
C LEU A 3 -1.50 -18.79 10.08
N ASN A 4 -1.97 -19.40 9.03
CA ASN A 4 -1.64 -20.78 8.69
C ASN A 4 -0.45 -20.75 7.72
N GLU A 5 0.68 -21.29 8.14
CA GLU A 5 1.94 -21.31 7.37
C GLU A 5 1.99 -22.46 6.34
N GLU A 6 0.94 -23.25 6.16
CA GLU A 6 1.01 -24.42 5.31
C GLU A 6 0.33 -24.19 3.95
N GLU A 7 1.15 -24.28 2.95
CA GLU A 7 1.03 -24.66 1.55
C GLU A 7 1.28 -23.63 0.44
N ASN A 8 1.19 -22.29 0.63
CA ASN A 8 1.50 -21.39 -0.51
C ASN A 8 2.07 -20.01 -0.15
N GLY A 9 2.52 -19.76 1.05
CA GLY A 9 3.16 -18.48 1.41
C GLY A 9 2.22 -17.25 1.48
N TRP A 10 0.93 -17.45 1.32
CA TRP A 10 -0.09 -16.42 1.49
C TRP A 10 -0.64 -16.49 2.90
N MET A 11 -0.73 -15.35 3.57
CA MET A 11 -1.56 -15.21 4.75
C MET A 11 -3.03 -15.29 4.31
N GLU A 12 -3.66 -16.46 4.35
CA GLU A 12 -5.09 -16.54 4.30
C GLU A 12 -5.65 -15.88 5.57
N LEU A 13 -6.39 -14.80 5.39
CA LEU A 13 -7.21 -14.23 6.45
C LEU A 13 -8.37 -15.21 6.67
N GLU A 14 -8.20 -16.17 7.59
CA GLU A 14 -9.35 -16.97 8.02
C GLU A 14 -10.45 -16.03 8.53
N LYS A 15 -11.67 -16.34 8.15
CA LYS A 15 -12.85 -15.60 8.58
C LYS A 15 -12.84 -15.44 10.10
N PRO A 16 -13.11 -14.25 10.61
CA PRO A 16 -13.26 -14.09 12.05
C PRO A 16 -14.32 -15.08 12.56
N PRO A 17 -14.08 -15.75 13.68
CA PRO A 17 -15.02 -16.73 14.20
C PRO A 17 -16.39 -16.05 14.39
N LYS A 18 -17.44 -16.77 13.98
CA LYS A 18 -18.83 -16.28 14.13
C LYS A 18 -19.06 -15.85 15.56
N ARG A 19 -19.73 -14.71 15.73
CA ARG A 19 -20.13 -14.14 17.02
C ARG A 19 -20.56 -15.21 18.02
N GLY A 20 -19.69 -15.51 18.97
CA GLY A 20 -19.94 -16.54 20.02
C GLY A 20 -18.78 -16.60 21.01
N ASP A 21 -17.56 -16.51 20.56
CA ASP A 21 -16.38 -16.73 21.40
C ASP A 21 -15.64 -15.42 21.65
N GLY A 22 -16.08 -14.70 22.70
CA GLY A 22 -15.58 -13.36 23.03
C GLY A 22 -14.07 -13.25 23.23
N MET A 23 -13.36 -14.36 23.41
CA MET A 23 -11.91 -14.38 23.60
C MET A 23 -11.16 -14.38 22.25
N GLU A 24 -11.62 -15.13 21.25
CA GLU A 24 -11.02 -15.17 19.90
C GLU A 24 -11.23 -13.86 19.14
N SER A 25 -12.42 -13.26 19.25
CA SER A 25 -12.70 -11.93 18.70
C SER A 25 -11.78 -10.83 19.29
N ARG A 26 -11.40 -10.94 20.57
CA ARG A 26 -10.45 -10.01 21.20
C ARG A 26 -9.03 -10.23 20.69
N ALA A 27 -8.62 -11.49 20.47
CA ALA A 27 -7.32 -11.83 19.93
C ALA A 27 -7.15 -11.31 18.49
N ALA A 28 -8.12 -11.53 17.60
CA ALA A 28 -8.13 -11.03 16.24
C ALA A 28 -8.03 -9.50 16.19
N ARG A 29 -8.83 -8.78 16.98
CA ARG A 29 -8.77 -7.30 17.08
C ARG A 29 -7.41 -6.80 17.57
N HIS A 30 -6.77 -7.54 18.48
CA HIS A 30 -5.45 -7.19 19.00
C HIS A 30 -4.38 -7.37 17.93
N LEU A 31 -4.46 -8.46 17.15
CA LEU A 31 -3.55 -8.72 16.03
C LEU A 31 -3.70 -7.68 14.93
N LEU A 32 -4.92 -7.32 14.55
CA LEU A 32 -5.17 -6.26 13.57
C LEU A 32 -4.55 -4.92 13.98
N ARG A 33 -4.59 -4.57 15.26
CA ARG A 33 -3.94 -3.34 15.76
C ARG A 33 -2.42 -3.39 15.68
N LYS A 34 -1.83 -4.59 15.61
CA LYS A 34 -0.39 -4.80 15.44
C LYS A 34 0.04 -4.93 13.99
N LEU A 35 -0.90 -5.15 13.09
CA LEU A 35 -0.62 -5.24 11.67
C LEU A 35 -0.12 -3.87 11.17
N ARG A 36 1.13 -3.81 10.78
CA ARG A 36 1.79 -2.59 10.29
C ARG A 36 2.12 -2.67 8.83
N TRP A 37 2.49 -3.85 8.36
CA TRP A 37 2.81 -4.11 6.97
C TRP A 37 2.70 -5.60 6.65
N ALA A 38 2.57 -5.89 5.37
CA ALA A 38 2.64 -7.23 4.81
C ALA A 38 3.37 -7.16 3.46
N THR A 39 4.08 -8.22 3.09
CA THR A 39 4.66 -8.35 1.75
C THR A 39 3.62 -8.84 0.75
N VAL A 40 3.78 -8.44 -0.50
CA VAL A 40 3.01 -8.91 -1.64
C VAL A 40 4.02 -9.40 -2.68
N GLY A 41 3.95 -10.67 -3.07
CA GLY A 41 5.05 -11.31 -3.81
C GLY A 41 6.20 -11.70 -2.87
N ALA A 42 7.44 -11.49 -3.30
CA ALA A 42 8.61 -11.90 -2.55
C ALA A 42 8.67 -11.31 -1.13
N PRO A 43 8.92 -12.13 -0.11
CA PRO A 43 9.19 -11.64 1.24
C PRO A 43 10.41 -10.70 1.28
N PHE A 44 10.36 -9.72 2.17
CA PHE A 44 11.47 -8.78 2.38
C PHE A 44 12.21 -9.11 3.68
N ASP A 45 13.49 -9.47 3.57
CA ASP A 45 14.37 -9.63 4.74
C ASP A 45 14.87 -8.26 5.20
N TRP A 46 14.31 -7.78 6.31
CA TRP A 46 14.67 -6.47 6.89
C TRP A 46 16.10 -6.41 7.42
N THR A 47 16.67 -7.56 7.79
CA THR A 47 18.04 -7.63 8.32
C THR A 47 19.05 -7.48 7.19
N LYS A 48 18.85 -8.20 6.11
CA LYS A 48 19.71 -8.17 4.92
C LYS A 48 19.34 -7.05 3.94
N ARG A 49 18.14 -6.47 4.07
CA ARG A 49 17.55 -5.49 3.16
C ARG A 49 17.48 -5.99 1.71
N VAL A 50 17.00 -7.23 1.54
CA VAL A 50 16.84 -7.87 0.23
C VAL A 50 15.49 -8.57 0.13
N TYR A 51 15.00 -8.74 -1.10
CA TYR A 51 13.84 -9.57 -1.40
C TYR A 51 14.25 -11.01 -1.62
N GLU A 52 13.51 -11.96 -1.04
CA GLU A 52 13.71 -13.41 -1.17
C GLU A 52 12.91 -13.94 -2.37
N GLU A 53 13.45 -13.79 -3.58
CA GLU A 53 12.73 -14.10 -4.83
C GLU A 53 12.53 -15.59 -5.07
N GLU A 54 13.39 -16.47 -4.55
CA GLU A 54 13.37 -17.92 -4.85
C GLU A 54 12.11 -18.64 -4.33
N ARG A 55 11.42 -18.05 -3.38
CA ARG A 55 10.18 -18.59 -2.76
C ARG A 55 9.01 -17.63 -2.85
N ALA A 56 9.08 -16.70 -3.80
CA ALA A 56 8.09 -15.67 -3.93
C ALA A 56 6.79 -16.23 -4.51
N PRO A 57 5.65 -16.07 -3.82
CA PRO A 57 4.36 -16.25 -4.46
C PRO A 57 4.18 -15.19 -5.55
N GLU A 58 3.41 -15.50 -6.57
CA GLU A 58 3.06 -14.49 -7.58
C GLU A 58 2.21 -13.37 -6.96
N VAL A 59 2.45 -12.16 -7.39
CA VAL A 59 1.58 -11.04 -7.03
C VAL A 59 0.22 -11.21 -7.69
N ASP A 60 -0.86 -11.03 -6.94
CA ASP A 60 -2.23 -11.13 -7.46
C ASP A 60 -2.41 -10.24 -8.70
N GLU A 61 -2.95 -10.83 -9.78
CA GLU A 61 -3.13 -10.17 -11.06
C GLU A 61 -4.02 -8.92 -11.00
N ARG A 62 -4.94 -8.84 -10.05
CA ARG A 62 -5.78 -7.64 -9.84
C ARG A 62 -4.94 -6.47 -9.36
N ILE A 63 -3.98 -6.74 -8.46
CA ILE A 63 -3.05 -5.75 -7.93
C ILE A 63 -2.09 -5.30 -9.03
N LYS A 64 -1.47 -6.25 -9.75
CA LYS A 64 -0.60 -5.94 -10.89
C LYS A 64 -1.31 -5.07 -11.91
N ARG A 65 -2.51 -5.47 -12.33
CA ARG A 65 -3.31 -4.72 -13.31
C ARG A 65 -3.64 -3.30 -12.86
N ALA A 66 -3.98 -3.10 -11.57
CA ALA A 66 -4.24 -1.76 -11.05
C ALA A 66 -2.98 -0.87 -11.10
N CYS A 67 -1.81 -1.42 -10.76
CA CYS A 67 -0.54 -0.70 -10.84
C CYS A 67 -0.12 -0.42 -12.28
N VAL A 68 -0.20 -1.42 -13.18
CA VAL A 68 0.08 -1.25 -14.59
C VAL A 68 -0.83 -0.16 -15.19
N LYS A 69 -2.14 -0.20 -14.87
CA LYS A 69 -3.08 0.82 -15.33
C LYS A 69 -2.73 2.22 -14.85
N THR A 70 -2.25 2.35 -13.63
CA THR A 70 -1.74 3.61 -13.09
C THR A 70 -0.54 4.12 -13.91
N LEU A 71 0.41 3.23 -14.24
CA LEU A 71 1.58 3.58 -15.03
C LEU A 71 1.20 3.93 -16.48
N GLU A 72 0.23 3.24 -17.09
CA GLU A 72 -0.31 3.60 -18.41
C GLU A 72 -0.90 5.03 -18.43
N ILE A 73 -1.55 5.44 -17.35
CA ILE A 73 -2.11 6.79 -17.24
C ILE A 73 -1.01 7.83 -17.16
N VAL A 74 0.08 7.53 -16.44
CA VAL A 74 1.19 8.47 -16.21
C VAL A 74 2.11 8.56 -17.42
N PHE A 75 2.46 7.44 -18.05
CA PHE A 75 3.49 7.36 -19.09
C PHE A 75 2.93 7.14 -20.50
N GLY A 76 1.64 6.84 -20.62
CA GLY A 76 1.03 6.39 -21.87
C GLY A 76 1.16 4.88 -22.08
N LYS A 77 0.26 4.32 -22.90
CA LYS A 77 0.19 2.87 -23.12
C LYS A 77 1.47 2.31 -23.76
N GLU A 78 2.07 3.05 -24.66
CA GLU A 78 3.27 2.61 -25.38
C GLU A 78 4.51 2.54 -24.46
N ALA A 79 4.58 3.42 -23.46
CA ALA A 79 5.69 3.43 -22.50
C ALA A 79 5.52 2.37 -21.40
N ALA A 80 4.30 1.97 -21.10
CA ALA A 80 4.02 0.92 -20.10
C ALA A 80 4.21 -0.50 -20.64
N PHE A 81 4.19 -0.68 -21.98
CA PHE A 81 4.31 -1.95 -22.67
C PHE A 81 5.44 -1.90 -23.69
N VAL A 82 6.66 -2.14 -23.26
CA VAL A 82 7.70 -2.58 -24.20
C VAL A 82 7.44 -4.06 -24.48
N GLU A 83 6.84 -4.36 -25.64
CA GLU A 83 6.59 -5.73 -26.06
C GLU A 83 7.91 -6.48 -26.31
N LYS A 84 7.94 -7.70 -25.74
CA LYS A 84 8.79 -8.84 -26.11
C LYS A 84 10.30 -8.61 -26.27
N GLY A 85 11.01 -8.97 -25.22
CA GLY A 85 12.39 -9.47 -25.34
C GLY A 85 13.44 -8.72 -24.55
N GLU A 86 13.25 -7.46 -24.24
CA GLU A 86 14.19 -6.66 -23.46
C GLU A 86 13.42 -5.83 -22.44
N ASP A 87 13.69 -6.04 -21.16
CA ASP A 87 13.25 -5.28 -19.99
C ASP A 87 11.83 -4.67 -20.06
N LYS A 88 10.83 -5.44 -19.64
CA LYS A 88 9.50 -4.85 -19.36
C LYS A 88 9.71 -3.61 -18.51
N PHE A 89 9.05 -2.51 -18.87
CA PHE A 89 9.13 -1.26 -18.12
C PHE A 89 8.71 -1.46 -16.66
N PHE A 90 7.74 -2.36 -16.42
CA PHE A 90 7.26 -2.72 -15.09
C PHE A 90 6.59 -4.10 -15.11
N ASP A 91 6.99 -4.97 -14.21
CA ASP A 91 6.41 -6.31 -14.02
C ASP A 91 5.65 -6.45 -12.69
N GLY A 92 5.91 -5.56 -11.73
CA GLY A 92 5.28 -5.58 -10.42
C GLY A 92 5.61 -6.85 -9.64
N GLN A 93 6.90 -7.15 -9.51
CA GLN A 93 7.42 -8.40 -8.97
C GLN A 93 7.17 -8.53 -7.47
N VAL A 94 7.26 -7.42 -6.75
CA VAL A 94 7.13 -7.39 -5.30
C VAL A 94 6.37 -6.15 -4.83
N GLY A 95 5.82 -6.23 -3.63
CA GLY A 95 5.16 -5.10 -3.02
C GLY A 95 5.15 -5.14 -1.50
N LEU A 96 4.77 -3.99 -0.95
CA LEU A 96 4.48 -3.81 0.47
C LEU A 96 3.09 -3.22 0.62
N ALA A 97 2.28 -3.86 1.46
CA ALA A 97 1.05 -3.28 1.97
C ALA A 97 1.32 -2.72 3.37
N ASN A 98 1.24 -1.42 3.53
CA ASN A 98 1.39 -0.75 4.82
C ASN A 98 0.02 -0.38 5.38
N PHE A 99 -0.19 -0.64 6.66
CA PHE A 99 -1.43 -0.40 7.37
C PHE A 99 -1.21 0.64 8.47
N TYR A 100 -2.03 1.69 8.47
CA TYR A 100 -1.92 2.79 9.40
C TYR A 100 -3.27 3.05 10.08
N ALA A 101 -3.26 3.14 11.39
CA ALA A 101 -4.38 3.70 12.14
C ALA A 101 -4.34 5.23 12.10
N PRO A 102 -5.44 5.93 12.44
CA PRO A 102 -5.41 7.38 12.64
C PRO A 102 -4.31 7.79 13.61
N GLY A 103 -3.53 8.78 13.22
CA GLY A 103 -2.39 9.27 14.00
C GLY A 103 -1.07 8.51 13.79
N ASP A 104 -1.07 7.37 13.11
CA ASP A 104 0.18 6.70 12.73
C ASP A 104 0.97 7.54 11.72
N THR A 105 2.28 7.35 11.74
CA THR A 105 3.22 8.10 10.91
C THR A 105 4.25 7.17 10.26
N LEU A 106 4.77 7.58 9.13
CA LEU A 106 5.95 6.99 8.51
C LEU A 106 7.00 8.07 8.31
N ASN A 107 8.14 7.91 8.97
CA ASN A 107 9.24 8.86 8.88
C ASN A 107 9.78 8.96 7.43
N GLY A 108 10.35 10.11 7.12
CA GLY A 108 10.97 10.32 5.82
C GLY A 108 12.08 9.31 5.55
N HIS A 109 11.95 8.58 4.43
CA HIS A 109 12.86 7.54 3.95
C HIS A 109 12.95 7.58 2.43
N VAL A 110 13.81 6.78 1.89
CA VAL A 110 13.95 6.49 0.46
C VAL A 110 13.76 4.98 0.29
N ASP A 111 13.03 4.58 -0.74
CA ASP A 111 12.95 3.18 -1.17
C ASP A 111 14.17 2.88 -2.04
N ASP A 112 15.18 2.22 -1.47
CA ASP A 112 16.49 2.00 -2.09
C ASP A 112 16.99 0.55 -1.96
N ALA A 113 16.07 -0.39 -1.72
CA ALA A 113 16.41 -1.81 -1.55
C ALA A 113 16.45 -2.59 -2.88
N GLU A 114 15.91 -2.02 -3.96
CA GLU A 114 15.86 -2.64 -5.27
C GLU A 114 17.19 -2.45 -6.00
N MET A 115 17.57 -3.45 -6.84
CA MET A 115 18.81 -3.39 -7.64
C MET A 115 18.72 -2.34 -8.76
N ASN A 116 17.55 -2.15 -9.34
CA ASN A 116 17.33 -1.20 -10.42
C ASN A 116 16.44 -0.02 -9.99
N LEU A 117 17.06 1.05 -9.54
CA LEU A 117 16.36 2.28 -9.12
C LEU A 117 15.83 3.13 -10.29
N SER A 118 16.04 2.73 -11.55
CA SER A 118 15.42 3.41 -12.70
C SER A 118 13.97 3.00 -12.91
N LYS A 119 13.57 1.84 -12.39
CA LYS A 119 12.21 1.33 -12.45
C LYS A 119 11.27 2.11 -11.50
N PRO A 120 10.03 2.37 -11.91
CA PRO A 120 9.09 3.10 -11.09
C PRO A 120 8.56 2.30 -9.89
N ILE A 121 8.03 3.00 -8.89
CA ILE A 121 7.16 2.43 -7.87
C ILE A 121 5.76 2.94 -8.12
N ALA A 122 4.80 2.03 -8.24
CA ALA A 122 3.37 2.35 -8.28
C ALA A 122 2.77 2.14 -6.89
N SER A 123 2.23 3.18 -6.29
CA SER A 123 1.71 3.19 -4.93
C SER A 123 0.22 3.55 -4.94
N LEU A 124 -0.63 2.62 -4.52
CA LEU A 124 -2.07 2.77 -4.43
C LEU A 124 -2.48 3.12 -3.00
N SER A 125 -3.37 4.07 -2.84
CA SER A 125 -3.92 4.49 -1.55
C SER A 125 -5.35 4.00 -1.38
N LEU A 126 -5.64 3.32 -0.29
CA LEU A 126 -6.95 2.80 0.07
C LEU A 126 -7.30 3.18 1.52
N GLY A 127 -8.59 3.20 1.83
CA GLY A 127 -9.07 3.48 3.18
C GLY A 127 -8.94 4.96 3.56
N LEU A 128 -8.37 5.22 4.73
CA LEU A 128 -8.29 6.56 5.30
C LEU A 128 -7.34 7.49 4.52
N PRO A 129 -7.66 8.78 4.43
CA PRO A 129 -6.79 9.77 3.81
C PRO A 129 -5.58 10.08 4.69
N ALA A 130 -4.51 10.56 4.05
CA ALA A 130 -3.29 10.96 4.74
C ALA A 130 -2.60 12.13 4.06
N ILE A 131 -1.67 12.75 4.77
CA ILE A 131 -0.67 13.64 4.17
C ILE A 131 0.50 12.78 3.71
N PHE A 132 0.86 12.92 2.43
CA PHE A 132 2.08 12.39 1.87
C PHE A 132 3.05 13.54 1.63
N LEU A 133 4.27 13.42 2.14
CA LEU A 133 5.34 14.39 1.90
C LEU A 133 6.30 13.84 0.88
N LEU A 134 6.60 14.66 -0.13
CA LEU A 134 7.69 14.42 -1.08
C LEU A 134 8.74 15.52 -0.87
N GLY A 135 9.93 15.11 -0.44
CA GLY A 135 11.07 16.00 -0.17
C GLY A 135 12.03 16.05 -1.36
N GLN A 136 13.28 16.09 -1.05
CA GLN A 136 14.40 16.12 -2.00
C GLN A 136 15.33 14.91 -1.78
N LYS A 137 16.45 14.86 -2.48
CA LYS A 137 17.49 13.81 -2.31
C LYS A 137 18.15 13.82 -0.92
N SER A 138 17.89 14.84 -0.11
CA SER A 138 18.34 14.95 1.28
C SER A 138 17.23 15.53 2.14
N LYS A 139 17.11 15.07 3.38
CA LYS A 139 16.15 15.60 4.37
C LYS A 139 16.36 17.09 4.69
N ALA A 140 17.58 17.59 4.52
CA ALA A 140 17.92 18.97 4.78
C ALA A 140 17.49 19.93 3.65
N LEU A 141 17.22 19.41 2.45
CA LEU A 141 16.89 20.20 1.30
C LEU A 141 15.39 20.53 1.25
N LYS A 142 15.09 21.71 0.74
CA LYS A 142 13.73 22.20 0.50
C LYS A 142 13.59 22.57 -0.97
N PRO A 143 12.40 22.64 -1.54
CA PRO A 143 11.10 22.54 -0.88
C PRO A 143 10.69 21.10 -0.55
N VAL A 144 9.74 20.95 0.37
CA VAL A 144 8.99 19.71 0.60
C VAL A 144 7.57 19.94 0.12
N THR A 145 7.09 19.06 -0.74
CA THR A 145 5.71 19.09 -1.25
C THR A 145 4.82 18.22 -0.36
N ALA A 146 3.70 18.79 0.07
CA ALA A 146 2.68 18.05 0.84
C ALA A 146 1.47 17.80 -0.05
N LEU A 147 1.07 16.53 -0.13
CA LEU A 147 -0.09 16.07 -0.88
C LEU A 147 -1.09 15.40 0.07
N ILE A 148 -2.37 15.68 -0.10
CA ILE A 148 -3.41 14.88 0.54
C ILE A 148 -3.73 13.73 -0.39
N VAL A 149 -3.53 12.51 0.08
CA VAL A 149 -3.85 11.28 -0.63
C VAL A 149 -5.07 10.61 -0.01
N ARG A 150 -6.01 10.17 -0.85
CA ARG A 150 -7.29 9.59 -0.48
C ARG A 150 -7.41 8.18 -1.01
N SER A 151 -8.42 7.46 -0.58
CA SER A 151 -8.78 6.17 -1.17
C SER A 151 -9.03 6.33 -2.67
N GLY A 152 -8.37 5.49 -3.49
CA GLY A 152 -8.39 5.56 -4.94
C GLY A 152 -7.30 6.42 -5.57
N ASP A 153 -6.59 7.25 -4.81
CA ASP A 153 -5.43 7.99 -5.33
C ASP A 153 -4.22 7.06 -5.52
N ALA A 154 -3.44 7.33 -6.55
CA ALA A 154 -2.19 6.64 -6.81
C ALA A 154 -1.02 7.64 -6.89
N ILE A 155 0.14 7.22 -6.42
CA ILE A 155 1.40 7.95 -6.55
C ILE A 155 2.38 7.08 -7.32
N VAL A 156 3.03 7.67 -8.31
CA VAL A 156 4.12 7.04 -9.04
C VAL A 156 5.41 7.76 -8.70
N LEU A 157 6.35 7.03 -8.09
CA LEU A 157 7.71 7.51 -7.90
C LEU A 157 8.58 7.02 -9.05
N SER A 158 9.10 7.93 -9.86
CA SER A 158 9.90 7.62 -11.05
C SER A 158 10.88 8.74 -11.37
N GLY A 159 11.89 8.46 -12.20
CA GLY A 159 12.90 9.44 -12.53
C GLY A 159 13.53 10.05 -11.29
N GLU A 160 13.57 11.38 -11.18
CA GLU A 160 14.17 12.05 -10.02
C GLU A 160 13.45 11.75 -8.71
N SER A 161 12.10 11.63 -8.73
CA SER A 161 11.32 11.37 -7.52
C SER A 161 11.53 9.96 -6.96
N ARG A 162 12.05 9.03 -7.75
CA ARG A 162 12.31 7.64 -7.35
C ARG A 162 13.26 7.53 -6.16
N THR A 163 14.20 8.46 -6.04
CA THR A 163 15.21 8.48 -4.98
C THR A 163 15.06 9.67 -4.03
N MET A 164 13.91 10.35 -4.06
CA MET A 164 13.61 11.43 -3.12
C MET A 164 13.06 10.90 -1.80
N PHE A 165 13.37 11.61 -0.73
CA PHE A 165 12.78 11.33 0.59
C PHE A 165 11.28 11.55 0.55
N HIS A 166 10.54 10.59 1.08
CA HIS A 166 9.10 10.70 1.23
C HIS A 166 8.64 10.12 2.58
N GLY A 167 7.44 10.46 3.00
CA GLY A 167 6.92 9.99 4.28
C GLY A 167 5.45 10.37 4.49
N VAL A 168 4.87 9.84 5.56
CA VAL A 168 3.49 10.08 5.95
C VAL A 168 3.47 10.66 7.36
N PRO A 169 3.37 11.97 7.52
CA PRO A 169 3.38 12.60 8.84
C PRO A 169 2.04 12.48 9.57
N ARG A 170 0.95 12.20 8.87
CA ARG A 170 -0.39 12.13 9.46
C ARG A 170 -1.34 11.29 8.62
N VAL A 171 -2.11 10.45 9.32
CA VAL A 171 -3.32 9.78 8.80
C VAL A 171 -4.53 10.39 9.50
N PHE A 172 -5.56 10.75 8.73
CA PHE A 172 -6.78 11.35 9.23
C PHE A 172 -7.79 10.27 9.63
N SER A 173 -8.69 10.62 10.54
CA SER A 173 -9.86 9.78 10.86
C SER A 173 -10.95 9.96 9.80
N ASP A 174 -11.82 8.97 9.66
CA ASP A 174 -13.05 9.14 8.89
C ASP A 174 -13.95 10.21 9.55
N GLY A 175 -14.54 11.07 8.72
CA GLY A 175 -15.32 12.21 9.21
C GLY A 175 -14.49 13.39 9.72
N GLU A 176 -13.17 13.31 9.77
CA GLU A 176 -12.30 14.41 10.19
C GLU A 176 -12.37 15.57 9.20
N THR A 177 -12.56 16.77 9.72
CA THR A 177 -12.63 17.99 8.91
C THR A 177 -11.33 18.74 8.99
N LEU A 178 -10.77 19.11 7.83
CA LEU A 178 -9.64 20.03 7.78
C LEU A 178 -10.09 21.45 8.13
N MET A 179 -9.61 21.97 9.26
CA MET A 179 -9.97 23.30 9.75
C MET A 179 -9.68 24.42 8.73
N SER A 180 -8.65 24.26 7.89
CA SER A 180 -8.25 25.28 6.90
C SER A 180 -9.12 25.32 5.63
N SER A 181 -9.95 24.30 5.36
CA SER A 181 -10.68 24.19 4.09
C SER A 181 -12.14 23.78 4.25
N SER A 182 -12.63 23.54 5.44
CA SER A 182 -13.97 22.99 5.73
C SER A 182 -14.26 21.67 4.98
N LYS A 183 -13.21 21.00 4.46
CA LYS A 183 -13.34 19.72 3.77
C LYS A 183 -13.35 18.59 4.78
N THR A 184 -14.44 17.84 4.80
CA THR A 184 -14.58 16.63 5.60
C THR A 184 -14.11 15.42 4.77
N PHE A 185 -13.26 14.58 5.34
CA PHE A 185 -12.88 13.33 4.74
C PHE A 185 -13.93 12.26 5.04
N ARG A 186 -14.41 11.60 4.00
CA ARG A 186 -15.33 10.47 4.11
C ARG A 186 -14.82 9.31 3.27
N PHE A 187 -15.11 8.12 3.73
CA PHE A 187 -14.90 6.91 2.92
C PHE A 187 -15.80 7.01 1.67
N PRO A 188 -15.28 6.67 0.47
CA PRO A 188 -16.07 6.80 -0.75
C PRO A 188 -17.30 5.88 -0.75
N GLU A 189 -18.50 6.43 -0.88
CA GLU A 189 -19.76 5.64 -0.97
C GLU A 189 -19.74 4.60 -2.10
N ALA A 190 -19.09 4.92 -3.23
CA ALA A 190 -18.93 3.97 -4.33
C ALA A 190 -18.13 2.71 -3.96
N LEU A 191 -17.29 2.77 -2.92
CA LEU A 191 -16.58 1.60 -2.41
C LEU A 191 -17.42 0.83 -1.37
N GLU A 192 -18.40 1.47 -0.73
CA GLU A 192 -19.30 0.78 0.20
C GLU A 192 -20.15 -0.26 -0.52
N SER A 193 -20.64 0.07 -1.72
CA SER A 193 -21.44 -0.84 -2.53
C SER A 193 -20.66 -2.01 -3.17
N ALA A 194 -19.34 -2.00 -3.06
CA ALA A 194 -18.52 -3.12 -3.51
C ALA A 194 -18.37 -4.25 -2.48
N PHE A 195 -18.99 -4.10 -1.30
CA PHE A 195 -18.95 -5.04 -0.19
C PHE A 195 -20.37 -5.55 0.06
N ASP A 196 -20.73 -6.66 -0.58
CA ASP A 196 -22.13 -7.11 -0.72
C ASP A 196 -22.55 -8.22 0.27
N ASP A 197 -21.66 -8.79 1.08
CA ASP A 197 -21.98 -9.85 2.03
C ASP A 197 -21.41 -9.63 3.45
N ASP A 198 -21.83 -10.48 4.41
CA ASP A 198 -21.49 -10.34 5.82
C ASP A 198 -19.95 -10.38 6.09
N ASP A 199 -19.19 -11.08 5.26
CA ASP A 199 -17.72 -11.13 5.37
C ASP A 199 -17.10 -9.79 4.93
N ASP A 200 -17.75 -9.12 4.00
CA ASP A 200 -17.34 -7.83 3.47
C ASP A 200 -17.57 -6.70 4.47
N GLU A 201 -18.57 -6.79 5.36
CA GLU A 201 -18.80 -5.79 6.42
C GLU A 201 -17.57 -5.64 7.33
N PHE A 202 -16.87 -6.74 7.64
CA PHE A 202 -15.63 -6.67 8.41
C PHE A 202 -14.53 -5.93 7.66
N LEU A 203 -14.34 -6.26 6.38
CA LEU A 203 -13.32 -5.63 5.53
C LEU A 203 -13.64 -4.15 5.30
N LEU A 204 -14.90 -3.81 5.07
CA LEU A 204 -15.37 -2.43 4.95
C LEU A 204 -15.09 -1.63 6.23
N ASN A 205 -15.46 -2.19 7.39
CA ASN A 205 -15.20 -1.55 8.68
C ASN A 205 -13.70 -1.40 8.97
N PHE A 206 -12.88 -2.34 8.52
CA PHE A 206 -11.43 -2.24 8.61
C PHE A 206 -10.90 -1.13 7.70
N ALA A 207 -11.34 -1.07 6.44
CA ALA A 207 -10.94 -0.04 5.49
C ALA A 207 -11.37 1.38 5.92
N LYS A 208 -12.56 1.53 6.51
CA LYS A 208 -13.04 2.80 7.07
C LYS A 208 -12.21 3.31 8.26
N ARG A 209 -11.41 2.46 8.89
CA ARG A 209 -10.62 2.78 10.08
C ARG A 209 -9.12 2.65 9.87
N THR A 210 -8.71 2.29 8.66
CA THR A 210 -7.31 2.00 8.35
C THR A 210 -6.94 2.67 7.04
N ARG A 211 -5.82 3.36 7.01
CA ARG A 211 -5.16 3.68 5.75
C ARG A 211 -4.37 2.47 5.30
N ILE A 212 -4.56 2.07 4.06
CA ILE A 212 -3.78 1.03 3.41
C ILE A 212 -3.01 1.68 2.26
N ASN A 213 -1.71 1.48 2.24
CA ASN A 213 -0.86 1.88 1.13
C ASN A 213 -0.24 0.62 0.53
N LEU A 214 -0.59 0.34 -0.70
CA LEU A 214 -0.07 -0.80 -1.44
C LEU A 214 0.90 -0.30 -2.51
N SER A 215 2.18 -0.59 -2.37
CA SER A 215 3.21 -0.20 -3.33
C SER A 215 3.78 -1.43 -4.03
N LEU A 216 3.76 -1.41 -5.37
CA LEU A 216 4.41 -2.42 -6.21
C LEU A 216 5.64 -1.85 -6.90
N ARG A 217 6.63 -2.72 -7.10
CA ARG A 217 7.91 -2.38 -7.72
C ARG A 217 8.57 -3.61 -8.36
N ASP A 218 9.56 -3.36 -9.21
CA ASP A 218 10.46 -4.37 -9.71
C ASP A 218 11.74 -4.40 -8.88
N VAL A 219 12.31 -5.59 -8.67
CA VAL A 219 13.56 -5.77 -7.92
C VAL A 219 14.78 -5.74 -8.83
N ARG A 220 14.58 -6.06 -10.13
CA ARG A 220 15.66 -6.17 -11.14
C ARG A 220 15.54 -5.13 -12.22
#